data_6f7a8cfc8e6b5c4964be3dd99ecf1506
#
_entry.id   6f7a8cfc8e6b5c4964be3dd99ecf1506
#
_cell.length_a   1.000
_cell.length_b   1.000
_cell.length_c   1.000
_cell.angle_alpha   90.00
_cell.angle_beta   90.00
_cell.angle_gamma   90.00
#
_symmetry.space_group_name_H-M   'P 1'
#
loop_
_entity.id
_entity.type
_entity.pdbx_description
1 polymer ?
#
loop_
_entity_poly.entity_id
_entity_poly.type
_entity_poly.pdbx_seq_one_letter_code
_entity_poly.pdbx_strand_id
1 'polypeptide(L)'
;VSAPLPAYRSLVEQAIRSGHVHLVDLELLSGDDMVRETVELAHRHQVSVILSNHDFAATPKEEEILRRLHHMEDLGADIAKIAVMPQSAGDVLTLLSATHKASQSLSCPLITMSMKGTGLISRLSGEVFGSCLTFGSAGGASAPGQIDVGELRGILETIHRNL
;
A
#
# COMPACT_ATOMS: atom_id res chain seq x y z
N VAL A 1 -15.03 -6.18 -9.19
CA VAL A 1 -15.81 -5.32 -10.10
C VAL A 1 -15.14 -3.95 -10.08
N SER A 2 -14.45 -3.56 -11.15
CA SER A 2 -13.86 -2.23 -11.28
C SER A 2 -14.95 -1.23 -11.65
N ALA A 3 -15.16 -0.20 -10.84
CA ALA A 3 -16.05 0.90 -11.19
C ALA A 3 -15.42 1.71 -12.36
N PRO A 4 -16.22 2.28 -13.27
CA PRO A 4 -15.73 3.27 -14.24
C PRO A 4 -15.04 4.44 -13.52
N LEU A 5 -13.96 4.97 -14.08
CA LEU A 5 -13.14 6.01 -13.44
C LEU A 5 -13.95 7.22 -12.90
N PRO A 6 -14.95 7.77 -13.64
CA PRO A 6 -15.77 8.88 -13.12
C PRO A 6 -16.58 8.48 -11.88
N ALA A 7 -17.12 7.25 -11.83
CA ALA A 7 -17.87 6.76 -10.69
C ALA A 7 -16.96 6.50 -9.47
N TYR A 8 -15.77 5.98 -9.71
CA TYR A 8 -14.75 5.79 -8.69
C TYR A 8 -14.34 7.13 -8.06
N ARG A 9 -14.01 8.12 -8.88
CA ARG A 9 -13.69 9.48 -8.43
C ARG A 9 -14.82 10.07 -7.57
N SER A 10 -16.05 10.04 -8.08
CA SER A 10 -17.22 10.57 -7.36
C SER A 10 -17.41 9.91 -6.00
N LEU A 11 -17.23 8.58 -5.90
CA LEU A 11 -17.34 7.85 -4.64
C LEU A 11 -16.27 8.30 -3.63
N VAL A 12 -15.03 8.42 -4.04
CA VAL A 12 -13.93 8.86 -3.18
C VAL A 12 -14.17 10.30 -2.71
N GLU A 13 -14.54 11.22 -3.61
CA GLU A 13 -14.83 12.61 -3.26
C GLU A 13 -16.02 12.73 -2.29
N GLN A 14 -17.07 11.92 -2.45
CA GLN A 14 -18.19 11.88 -1.52
C GLN A 14 -17.77 11.37 -0.13
N ALA A 15 -16.94 10.32 -0.07
CA ALA A 15 -16.40 9.82 1.18
C ALA A 15 -15.58 10.91 1.90
N ILE A 16 -14.68 11.60 1.20
CA ILE A 16 -13.89 12.71 1.74
C ILE A 16 -14.79 13.82 2.32
N ARG A 17 -15.80 14.24 1.56
CA ARG A 17 -16.73 15.32 1.98
C ARG A 17 -17.71 14.92 3.08
N SER A 18 -17.87 13.64 3.35
CA SER A 18 -18.84 13.11 4.33
C SER A 18 -18.54 13.49 5.78
N GLY A 19 -17.25 13.76 6.09
CA GLY A 19 -16.79 13.99 7.47
C GLY A 19 -16.70 12.72 8.33
N HIS A 20 -16.89 11.54 7.72
CA HIS A 20 -16.90 10.25 8.42
C HIS A 20 -15.65 9.38 8.16
N VAL A 21 -14.73 9.86 7.32
CA VAL A 21 -13.48 9.17 7.02
C VAL A 21 -12.28 10.03 7.43
N HIS A 22 -11.22 9.38 7.90
CA HIS A 22 -9.97 10.03 8.28
C HIS A 22 -8.84 9.69 7.30
N LEU A 23 -9.03 8.64 6.52
CA LEU A 23 -8.04 8.13 5.58
C LEU A 23 -8.78 7.52 4.37
N VAL A 24 -8.32 7.81 3.17
CA VAL A 24 -8.79 7.19 1.91
C VAL A 24 -7.63 6.52 1.19
N ASP A 25 -7.93 5.44 0.46
CA ASP A 25 -6.97 4.74 -0.41
C ASP A 25 -7.33 5.06 -1.87
N LEU A 26 -6.41 5.71 -2.58
CA LEU A 26 -6.58 6.17 -3.96
C LEU A 26 -5.57 5.48 -4.87
N GLU A 27 -6.05 4.84 -5.94
CA GLU A 27 -5.20 4.12 -6.89
C GLU A 27 -4.38 5.10 -7.75
N LEU A 28 -3.05 4.94 -7.76
CA LEU A 28 -2.09 5.77 -8.49
C LEU A 28 -2.41 5.86 -10.00
N LEU A 29 -2.78 4.74 -10.61
CA LEU A 29 -3.03 4.66 -12.06
C LEU A 29 -4.37 5.28 -12.49
N SER A 30 -4.99 6.09 -11.65
CA SER A 30 -6.18 6.89 -11.98
C SER A 30 -5.87 8.16 -12.80
N GLY A 31 -4.59 8.45 -13.03
CA GLY A 31 -4.08 9.64 -13.75
C GLY A 31 -3.66 10.77 -12.79
N ASP A 32 -2.50 11.35 -13.06
CA ASP A 32 -1.83 12.29 -12.14
C ASP A 32 -2.68 13.51 -11.79
N ASP A 33 -3.38 14.10 -12.77
CA ASP A 33 -4.23 15.27 -12.53
C ASP A 33 -5.37 14.93 -11.57
N MET A 34 -6.06 13.81 -11.81
CA MET A 34 -7.14 13.34 -10.94
C MET A 34 -6.63 13.02 -9.55
N VAL A 35 -5.46 12.40 -9.44
CA VAL A 35 -4.83 12.07 -8.16
C VAL A 35 -4.51 13.34 -7.39
N ARG A 36 -3.82 14.33 -7.99
CA ARG A 36 -3.47 15.61 -7.36
C ARG A 36 -4.71 16.36 -6.86
N GLU A 37 -5.73 16.51 -7.72
CA GLU A 37 -6.98 17.19 -7.35
C GLU A 37 -7.68 16.51 -6.16
N THR A 38 -7.66 15.16 -6.14
CA THR A 38 -8.30 14.39 -5.05
C THR A 38 -7.49 14.46 -3.76
N VAL A 39 -6.16 14.41 -3.83
CA VAL A 39 -5.27 14.61 -2.67
C VAL A 39 -5.49 16.00 -2.06
N GLU A 40 -5.48 17.06 -2.89
CA GLU A 40 -5.74 18.42 -2.42
C GLU A 40 -7.13 18.55 -1.78
N LEU A 41 -8.14 17.90 -2.36
CA LEU A 41 -9.49 17.87 -1.77
C LEU A 41 -9.45 17.20 -0.38
N ALA A 42 -8.81 16.04 -0.26
CA ALA A 42 -8.71 15.30 0.98
C ALA A 42 -8.03 16.14 2.08
N HIS A 43 -6.88 16.74 1.76
CA HIS A 43 -6.14 17.58 2.70
C HIS A 43 -6.95 18.79 3.17
N ARG A 44 -7.73 19.44 2.29
CA ARG A 44 -8.65 20.52 2.70
C ARG A 44 -9.74 20.06 3.67
N HIS A 45 -10.09 18.77 3.64
CA HIS A 45 -11.06 18.15 4.55
C HIS A 45 -10.40 17.44 5.75
N GLN A 46 -9.08 17.59 5.94
CA GLN A 46 -8.29 16.93 6.99
C GLN A 46 -8.35 15.38 6.91
N VAL A 47 -8.46 14.85 5.70
CA VAL A 47 -8.44 13.42 5.39
C VAL A 47 -7.08 13.08 4.79
N SER A 48 -6.39 12.10 5.38
CA SER A 48 -5.12 11.58 4.86
C SER A 48 -5.33 10.68 3.65
N VAL A 49 -4.31 10.56 2.80
CA VAL A 49 -4.39 9.78 1.56
C VAL A 49 -3.30 8.73 1.50
N ILE A 50 -3.70 7.47 1.37
CA ILE A 50 -2.84 6.41 0.84
C ILE A 50 -2.90 6.51 -0.68
N LEU A 51 -1.77 6.73 -1.36
CA LEU A 51 -1.67 6.46 -2.79
C LEU A 51 -1.20 5.02 -2.99
N SER A 52 -1.98 4.23 -3.70
CA SER A 52 -1.71 2.81 -3.85
C SER A 52 -1.52 2.39 -5.30
N ASN A 53 -0.70 1.38 -5.50
CA ASN A 53 -0.57 0.69 -6.77
C ASN A 53 -0.62 -0.82 -6.56
N HIS A 54 -1.44 -1.49 -7.35
CA HIS A 54 -1.62 -2.94 -7.30
C HIS A 54 -1.20 -3.55 -8.63
N ASP A 55 -0.10 -4.32 -8.64
CA ASP A 55 0.33 -5.09 -9.78
C ASP A 55 -0.07 -6.57 -9.58
N PHE A 56 -1.20 -6.95 -10.14
CA PHE A 56 -1.72 -8.32 -10.05
C PHE A 56 -1.08 -9.31 -11.04
N ALA A 57 -0.22 -8.82 -11.95
CA ALA A 57 0.42 -9.64 -12.97
C ALA A 57 1.80 -10.14 -12.54
N ALA A 58 2.64 -9.25 -11.99
CA ALA A 58 4.03 -9.55 -11.69
C ALA A 58 4.57 -8.67 -10.55
N THR A 59 5.82 -8.94 -10.17
CA THR A 59 6.65 -8.03 -9.38
C THR A 59 7.53 -7.25 -10.34
N PRO A 60 7.38 -5.92 -10.44
CA PRO A 60 8.26 -5.09 -11.25
C PRO A 60 9.71 -5.15 -10.77
N LYS A 61 10.65 -4.70 -11.60
CA LYS A 61 12.03 -4.50 -11.18
C LYS A 61 12.12 -3.50 -10.03
N GLU A 62 13.15 -3.62 -9.21
CA GLU A 62 13.36 -2.78 -8.03
C GLU A 62 13.29 -1.28 -8.35
N GLU A 63 13.94 -0.85 -9.43
CA GLU A 63 13.98 0.56 -9.85
C GLU A 63 12.58 1.09 -10.18
N GLU A 64 11.73 0.24 -10.77
CA GLU A 64 10.36 0.62 -11.09
C GLU A 64 9.48 0.70 -9.84
N ILE A 65 9.68 -0.19 -8.87
CA ILE A 65 9.01 -0.12 -7.56
C ILE A 65 9.38 1.19 -6.85
N LEU A 66 10.66 1.51 -6.79
CA LEU A 66 11.17 2.75 -6.19
C LEU A 66 10.60 3.98 -6.92
N ARG A 67 10.62 3.99 -8.25
CA ARG A 67 10.06 5.07 -9.06
C ARG A 67 8.58 5.31 -8.76
N ARG A 68 7.77 4.24 -8.65
CA ARG A 68 6.34 4.36 -8.32
C ARG A 68 6.12 4.92 -6.92
N LEU A 69 6.90 4.47 -5.94
CA LEU A 69 6.80 4.96 -4.55
C LEU A 69 7.17 6.43 -4.43
N HIS A 70 8.28 6.87 -5.06
CA HIS A 70 8.64 8.29 -5.10
C HIS A 70 7.59 9.13 -5.86
N HIS A 71 7.04 8.61 -6.95
CA HIS A 71 5.98 9.31 -7.67
C HIS A 71 4.72 9.52 -6.82
N MET A 72 4.37 8.56 -5.94
CA MET A 72 3.28 8.75 -4.98
C MET A 72 3.58 9.90 -3.99
N GLU A 73 4.80 9.97 -3.49
CA GLU A 73 5.23 11.08 -2.63
C GLU A 73 5.15 12.43 -3.37
N ASP A 74 5.64 12.51 -4.62
CA ASP A 74 5.56 13.71 -5.47
C ASP A 74 4.12 14.16 -5.76
N LEU A 75 3.18 13.24 -5.72
CA LEU A 75 1.74 13.52 -5.87
C LEU A 75 1.08 13.91 -4.55
N GLY A 76 1.81 13.92 -3.44
CA GLY A 76 1.32 14.36 -2.13
C GLY A 76 0.71 13.26 -1.27
N ALA A 77 1.11 12.00 -1.46
CA ALA A 77 0.69 10.91 -0.60
C ALA A 77 1.10 11.13 0.86
N ASP A 78 0.19 10.90 1.81
CA ASP A 78 0.54 10.79 3.22
C ASP A 78 1.16 9.41 3.53
N ILE A 79 0.78 8.39 2.74
CA ILE A 79 1.35 7.05 2.79
C ILE A 79 1.47 6.51 1.36
N ALA A 80 2.65 6.05 0.96
CA ALA A 80 2.86 5.37 -0.32
C ALA A 80 2.65 3.86 -0.18
N LYS A 81 1.86 3.24 -1.07
CA LYS A 81 1.53 1.81 -0.95
C LYS A 81 1.74 1.07 -2.26
N ILE A 82 2.41 -0.08 -2.21
CA ILE A 82 2.52 -0.97 -3.37
C ILE A 82 2.24 -2.43 -2.99
N ALA A 83 1.43 -3.10 -3.80
CA ALA A 83 1.16 -4.53 -3.70
C ALA A 83 1.50 -5.20 -5.02
N VAL A 84 2.34 -6.24 -5.01
CA VAL A 84 2.86 -6.89 -6.21
C VAL A 84 2.61 -8.40 -6.19
N MET A 85 2.59 -9.00 -7.37
CA MET A 85 2.34 -10.44 -7.54
C MET A 85 3.66 -11.20 -7.76
N PRO A 86 4.15 -11.99 -6.79
CA PRO A 86 5.37 -12.74 -6.96
C PRO A 86 5.15 -13.97 -7.85
N GLN A 87 6.11 -14.25 -8.72
CA GLN A 87 6.21 -15.48 -9.50
C GLN A 87 7.28 -16.42 -8.90
N SER A 88 8.17 -15.88 -8.06
CA SER A 88 9.26 -16.59 -7.41
C SER A 88 9.61 -16.01 -6.04
N ALA A 89 10.42 -16.72 -5.25
CA ALA A 89 11.01 -16.16 -4.03
C ALA A 89 11.94 -14.97 -4.32
N GLY A 90 12.59 -14.95 -5.50
CA GLY A 90 13.42 -13.82 -5.95
C GLY A 90 12.60 -12.51 -6.06
N ASP A 91 11.34 -12.60 -6.49
CA ASP A 91 10.45 -11.44 -6.58
C ASP A 91 10.12 -10.87 -5.18
N VAL A 92 9.98 -11.75 -4.19
CA VAL A 92 9.77 -11.33 -2.80
C VAL A 92 11.00 -10.60 -2.26
N LEU A 93 12.21 -11.10 -2.56
CA LEU A 93 13.46 -10.43 -2.20
C LEU A 93 13.59 -9.07 -2.89
N THR A 94 13.21 -8.98 -4.15
CA THR A 94 13.17 -7.71 -4.90
C THR A 94 12.27 -6.69 -4.20
N LEU A 95 11.07 -7.08 -3.79
CA LEU A 95 10.16 -6.19 -3.06
C LEU A 95 10.74 -5.77 -1.70
N LEU A 96 11.28 -6.71 -0.91
CA LEU A 96 11.86 -6.41 0.40
C LEU A 96 13.07 -5.46 0.28
N SER A 97 13.93 -5.65 -0.73
CA SER A 97 15.03 -4.74 -1.04
C SER A 97 14.53 -3.34 -1.40
N ALA A 98 13.54 -3.26 -2.30
CA ALA A 98 12.91 -1.98 -2.66
C ALA A 98 12.27 -1.30 -1.45
N THR A 99 11.59 -2.05 -0.58
CA THR A 99 10.98 -1.54 0.66
C THR A 99 12.02 -0.90 1.56
N HIS A 100 13.12 -1.61 1.82
CA HIS A 100 14.21 -1.09 2.64
C HIS A 100 14.83 0.18 2.06
N LYS A 101 15.12 0.19 0.76
CA LYS A 101 15.68 1.39 0.09
C LYS A 101 14.71 2.57 0.11
N ALA A 102 13.43 2.32 -0.17
CA ALA A 102 12.39 3.35 -0.12
C ALA A 102 12.24 3.94 1.29
N SER A 103 12.29 3.11 2.34
CA SER A 103 12.20 3.58 3.72
C SER A 103 13.35 4.50 4.15
N GLN A 104 14.48 4.47 3.42
CA GLN A 104 15.63 5.34 3.67
C GLN A 104 15.58 6.65 2.85
N SER A 105 14.74 6.73 1.82
CA SER A 105 14.71 7.83 0.86
C SER A 105 13.40 8.61 0.81
N LEU A 106 12.28 7.98 1.18
CA LEU A 106 10.98 8.65 1.27
C LEU A 106 10.85 9.41 2.59
N SER A 107 10.15 10.53 2.55
CA SER A 107 9.76 11.32 3.73
C SER A 107 8.42 10.83 4.31
N CYS A 108 7.57 10.24 3.49
CA CYS A 108 6.30 9.67 3.95
C CYS A 108 6.43 8.18 4.31
N PRO A 109 5.61 7.68 5.25
CA PRO A 109 5.51 6.24 5.52
C PRO A 109 5.17 5.44 4.27
N LEU A 110 5.60 4.17 4.23
CA LEU A 110 5.26 3.29 3.11
C LEU A 110 4.64 1.98 3.58
N ILE A 111 3.85 1.39 2.69
CA ILE A 111 3.22 0.08 2.86
C ILE A 111 3.60 -0.77 1.65
N THR A 112 4.23 -1.91 1.87
CA THR A 112 4.55 -2.82 0.78
C THR A 112 4.11 -4.23 1.09
N MET A 113 3.67 -4.96 0.06
CA MET A 113 3.33 -6.36 0.22
C MET A 113 3.49 -7.15 -1.07
N SER A 114 4.02 -8.34 -0.94
CA SER A 114 3.98 -9.39 -1.94
C SER A 114 2.76 -10.27 -1.70
N MET A 115 1.99 -10.52 -2.76
CA MET A 115 0.72 -11.27 -2.67
C MET A 115 0.97 -12.78 -2.63
N LYS A 116 -0.09 -13.58 -2.52
CA LYS A 116 -0.09 -15.05 -2.39
C LYS A 116 0.72 -15.57 -1.19
N GLY A 117 0.72 -16.89 -1.01
CA GLY A 117 1.46 -17.56 0.06
C GLY A 117 2.98 -17.37 -0.03
N THR A 118 3.54 -17.34 -1.25
CA THR A 118 4.98 -17.04 -1.46
C THR A 118 5.36 -15.67 -0.90
N GLY A 119 4.46 -14.69 -0.97
CA GLY A 119 4.68 -13.33 -0.48
C GLY A 119 4.38 -13.13 1.01
N LEU A 120 3.89 -14.15 1.72
CA LEU A 120 3.47 -14.02 3.12
C LEU A 120 4.55 -13.40 4.01
N ILE A 121 5.81 -13.78 3.81
CA ILE A 121 6.94 -13.26 4.59
C ILE A 121 7.03 -11.72 4.54
N SER A 122 6.67 -11.09 3.42
CA SER A 122 6.68 -9.63 3.31
C SER A 122 5.66 -8.94 4.23
N ARG A 123 4.55 -9.64 4.55
CA ARG A 123 3.53 -9.14 5.50
C ARG A 123 3.97 -9.31 6.95
N LEU A 124 4.76 -10.35 7.23
CA LEU A 124 5.23 -10.67 8.58
C LEU A 124 6.45 -9.84 8.98
N SER A 125 7.34 -9.57 8.02
CA SER A 125 8.62 -8.88 8.25
C SER A 125 8.60 -7.39 7.85
N GLY A 126 7.43 -6.81 7.56
CA GLY A 126 7.31 -5.45 7.05
C GLY A 126 8.01 -4.42 7.92
N GLU A 127 7.87 -4.50 9.24
CA GLU A 127 8.50 -3.60 10.21
C GLU A 127 10.04 -3.62 10.10
N VAL A 128 10.64 -4.80 9.89
CA VAL A 128 12.10 -4.96 9.74
C VAL A 128 12.63 -4.20 8.54
N PHE A 129 11.86 -4.13 7.45
CA PHE A 129 12.24 -3.49 6.19
C PHE A 129 11.70 -2.07 6.00
N GLY A 130 10.91 -1.56 6.96
CA GLY A 130 10.40 -0.19 6.95
C GLY A 130 8.97 -0.02 6.42
N SER A 131 8.21 -1.12 6.18
CA SER A 131 6.78 -1.02 5.90
C SER A 131 5.99 -0.79 7.20
N CYS A 132 5.22 0.29 7.26
CA CYS A 132 4.57 0.76 8.48
C CYS A 132 3.26 0.01 8.83
N LEU A 133 2.69 -0.75 7.89
CA LEU A 133 1.38 -1.39 8.07
C LEU A 133 1.26 -2.65 7.23
N THR A 134 0.49 -3.62 7.73
CA THR A 134 0.10 -4.82 6.97
C THR A 134 -1.39 -5.13 7.17
N PHE A 135 -1.93 -6.08 6.41
CA PHE A 135 -3.35 -6.42 6.39
C PHE A 135 -3.57 -7.90 6.71
N GLY A 136 -4.33 -8.17 7.75
CA GLY A 136 -4.86 -9.49 8.08
C GLY A 136 -6.33 -9.64 7.66
N SER A 137 -6.86 -10.85 7.70
CA SER A 137 -8.27 -11.14 7.46
C SER A 137 -9.05 -11.25 8.76
N ALA A 138 -10.26 -10.68 8.79
CA ALA A 138 -11.24 -10.85 9.85
C ALA A 138 -12.45 -11.62 9.31
N GLY A 139 -12.38 -12.95 9.32
CA GLY A 139 -13.45 -13.84 8.85
C GLY A 139 -13.37 -14.30 7.39
N GLY A 140 -12.55 -13.67 6.53
CA GLY A 140 -12.31 -14.10 5.15
C GLY A 140 -11.29 -13.22 4.45
N ALA A 141 -10.36 -13.83 3.69
CA ALA A 141 -9.32 -13.09 2.99
C ALA A 141 -9.92 -12.20 1.90
N SER A 142 -9.64 -10.89 1.95
CA SER A 142 -10.02 -9.91 0.93
C SER A 142 -8.96 -9.75 -0.17
N ALA A 143 -7.76 -10.31 0.03
CA ALA A 143 -6.67 -10.31 -0.94
C ALA A 143 -5.84 -11.60 -0.83
N PRO A 144 -5.18 -12.03 -1.92
CA PRO A 144 -4.34 -13.23 -1.92
C PRO A 144 -3.21 -13.14 -0.87
N GLY A 145 -3.05 -14.20 -0.08
CA GLY A 145 -1.97 -14.32 0.92
C GLY A 145 -2.24 -13.60 2.25
N GLN A 146 -3.47 -13.14 2.51
CA GLN A 146 -3.86 -12.72 3.85
C GLN A 146 -4.06 -13.93 4.77
N ILE A 147 -3.63 -13.79 6.03
CA ILE A 147 -3.89 -14.73 7.12
C ILE A 147 -4.80 -14.10 8.16
N ASP A 148 -5.29 -14.89 9.10
CA ASP A 148 -6.14 -14.41 10.19
C ASP A 148 -5.44 -13.29 10.98
N VAL A 149 -6.21 -12.27 11.34
CA VAL A 149 -5.69 -11.07 12.00
C VAL A 149 -5.12 -11.37 13.40
N GLY A 150 -5.68 -12.35 14.11
CA GLY A 150 -5.19 -12.75 15.44
C GLY A 150 -3.85 -13.48 15.33
N GLU A 151 -3.72 -14.41 14.37
CA GLU A 151 -2.46 -15.07 14.06
C GLU A 151 -1.38 -14.07 13.63
N LEU A 152 -1.72 -13.19 12.69
CA LEU A 152 -0.83 -12.13 12.21
C LEU A 152 -0.31 -11.27 13.37
N ARG A 153 -1.20 -10.81 14.24
CA ARG A 153 -0.84 -9.99 15.41
C ARG A 153 0.18 -10.69 16.30
N GLY A 154 -0.04 -11.95 16.66
CA GLY A 154 0.89 -12.71 17.50
C GLY A 154 2.29 -12.82 16.92
N ILE A 155 2.38 -13.00 15.59
CA ILE A 155 3.68 -13.04 14.88
C ILE A 155 4.35 -11.66 14.90
N LEU A 156 3.61 -10.59 14.56
CA LEU A 156 4.14 -9.22 14.56
C LEU A 156 4.63 -8.80 15.94
N GLU A 157 3.87 -9.08 17.01
CA GLU A 157 4.28 -8.80 18.38
C GLU A 157 5.55 -9.56 18.78
N THR A 158 5.73 -10.77 18.25
CA THR A 158 6.96 -11.54 18.48
C THR A 158 8.16 -10.91 17.78
N ILE A 159 8.01 -10.47 16.53
CA ILE A 159 9.06 -9.77 15.79
C ILE A 159 9.39 -8.45 16.49
N HIS A 160 8.38 -7.63 16.76
CA HIS A 160 8.54 -6.31 17.41
C HIS A 160 9.32 -6.36 18.72
N ARG A 161 9.05 -7.35 19.57
CA ARG A 161 9.76 -7.50 20.86
C ARG A 161 11.24 -7.87 20.71
N ASN A 162 11.68 -8.25 19.54
CA ASN A 162 13.07 -8.68 19.27
C ASN A 162 13.83 -7.72 18.32
N LEU A 163 13.23 -6.59 17.96
CA LEU A 163 13.88 -5.48 17.27
C LEU A 163 14.41 -4.46 18.28
#